data_77a7f42a4b45ac3e999f3a8e8c33e16e
#
_entry.id   77a7f42a4b45ac3e999f3a8e8c33e16e
#
_cell.length_a   1.000
_cell.length_b   1.000
_cell.length_c   1.000
_cell.angle_alpha   90.00
_cell.angle_beta   90.00
_cell.angle_gamma   90.00
#
_symmetry.space_group_name_H-M   'P 1'
#
loop_
_entity.id
_entity.type
_entity.pdbx_description
1 polymer ?
#
loop_
_entity_poly.entity_id
_entity_poly.type
_entity_poly.pdbx_seq_one_letter_code
_entity_poly.pdbx_strand_id
1 'polypeptide(L)'
;LLSRRQRQMCIRDSCYIDGFGKLNNMEVQFEDGINTFVQDNGWGKSTLAAFIRVMLYGFDGETKRNDIENERKRYRPWSGAAYGGELVFESRGRNYRVQRTFGAKKSDDKCVIYDEATHAVTGIFTDKLGEELFHVDSVSFVRSMYIGQDDCRTWATDGISAKLGNIADSTDDISNYENARQILKNVINRQSPTKRTGELYRRKYELDGMREQVRELDGICLLYTSDAADDLI
;
A
#
# COMPACT_ATOMS: atom_id res chain seq x y z
N LEU A 1 18.87 -46.71 7.25
CA LEU A 1 17.65 -46.12 6.64
C LEU A 1 16.81 -45.26 7.59
N LEU A 2 17.42 -44.69 8.60
CA LEU A 2 16.77 -43.81 9.58
C LEU A 2 17.19 -42.33 9.47
N SER A 3 17.96 -41.95 8.45
CA SER A 3 18.56 -40.60 8.44
C SER A 3 17.85 -39.57 7.55
N ARG A 4 16.82 -39.92 6.78
CA ARG A 4 16.12 -38.99 5.91
C ARG A 4 14.88 -38.32 6.53
N ARG A 5 14.36 -38.85 7.62
CA ARG A 5 13.19 -38.26 8.31
C ARG A 5 13.52 -37.19 9.37
N GLN A 6 14.79 -37.03 9.71
CA GLN A 6 15.20 -36.09 10.75
C GLN A 6 15.73 -34.74 10.22
N ARG A 7 15.64 -34.45 8.93
CA ARG A 7 16.08 -33.19 8.35
C ARG A 7 14.98 -32.38 7.64
N GLN A 8 13.76 -32.75 7.81
CA GLN A 8 12.68 -31.80 7.68
C GLN A 8 12.46 -31.19 9.08
N MET A 9 13.32 -30.24 9.45
CA MET A 9 12.85 -29.17 10.31
C MET A 9 11.73 -28.52 9.52
N CYS A 10 10.49 -28.97 9.77
CA CYS A 10 9.33 -28.23 9.36
C CYS A 10 9.46 -26.87 10.07
N ILE A 11 9.94 -25.86 9.36
CA ILE A 11 9.77 -24.49 9.79
C ILE A 11 8.27 -24.32 9.71
N ARG A 12 7.62 -24.38 10.87
CA ARG A 12 6.18 -24.18 10.99
C ARG A 12 5.95 -22.69 10.92
N ASP A 13 4.88 -22.30 10.26
CA ASP A 13 4.42 -20.93 10.31
C ASP A 13 4.32 -20.50 11.78
N SER A 14 4.94 -19.38 12.10
CA SER A 14 5.00 -18.89 13.48
C SER A 14 4.98 -17.39 13.52
N CYS A 15 4.56 -16.82 14.63
CA CYS A 15 4.75 -15.39 14.87
C CYS A 15 5.38 -15.16 16.23
N TYR A 16 6.25 -14.19 16.28
CA TYR A 16 6.83 -13.66 17.49
C TYR A 16 6.46 -12.20 17.67
N ILE A 17 5.87 -11.86 18.80
CA ILE A 17 5.35 -10.53 19.12
C ILE A 17 6.27 -9.91 20.15
N ASP A 18 7.06 -8.92 19.77
CA ASP A 18 7.86 -8.12 20.71
C ASP A 18 6.95 -7.32 21.63
N GLY A 19 6.04 -6.57 21.03
CA GLY A 19 5.02 -5.82 21.72
C GLY A 19 3.90 -5.36 20.77
N PHE A 20 2.65 -5.69 21.12
CA PHE A 20 1.48 -5.28 20.35
C PHE A 20 0.24 -5.23 21.26
N GLY A 21 -0.23 -4.03 21.59
CA GLY A 21 -1.27 -3.85 22.58
C GLY A 21 -0.84 -4.44 23.94
N LYS A 22 -1.62 -5.38 24.42
CA LYS A 22 -1.32 -6.11 25.67
C LYS A 22 -0.37 -7.32 25.47
N LEU A 23 -0.20 -7.79 24.24
CA LEU A 23 0.68 -8.91 23.95
C LEU A 23 2.13 -8.45 23.98
N ASN A 24 2.97 -9.18 24.67
CA ASN A 24 4.36 -8.85 24.86
C ASN A 24 5.20 -10.13 24.99
N ASN A 25 6.32 -10.17 24.27
CA ASN A 25 7.28 -11.27 24.30
C ASN A 25 6.58 -12.64 24.16
N MET A 26 5.75 -12.77 23.13
CA MET A 26 4.88 -13.93 22.94
C MET A 26 5.19 -14.61 21.60
N GLU A 27 5.41 -15.92 21.66
CA GLU A 27 5.56 -16.75 20.48
C GLU A 27 4.29 -17.60 20.27
N VAL A 28 3.85 -17.69 19.03
CA VAL A 28 2.74 -18.54 18.60
C VAL A 28 3.19 -19.36 17.40
N GLN A 29 3.02 -20.66 17.48
CA GLN A 29 3.28 -21.59 16.38
C GLN A 29 1.95 -22.04 15.78
N PHE A 30 1.91 -22.12 14.46
CA PHE A 30 0.74 -22.57 13.71
C PHE A 30 1.01 -23.97 13.15
N GLU A 31 -0.04 -24.78 13.10
CA GLU A 31 -0.02 -26.10 12.47
C GLU A 31 -0.79 -26.05 11.14
N ASP A 32 -0.50 -26.99 10.25
CA ASP A 32 -1.26 -27.10 9.01
C ASP A 32 -2.75 -27.32 9.28
N GLY A 33 -3.59 -26.61 8.56
CA GLY A 33 -5.04 -26.70 8.67
C GLY A 33 -5.63 -25.69 9.66
N ILE A 34 -6.55 -26.13 10.51
CA ILE A 34 -7.33 -25.24 11.39
C ILE A 34 -6.63 -25.10 12.74
N ASN A 35 -6.24 -23.88 13.08
CA ASN A 35 -5.69 -23.52 14.39
C ASN A 35 -6.77 -22.89 15.26
N THR A 36 -7.03 -23.47 16.43
CA THR A 36 -8.08 -22.98 17.34
C THR A 36 -7.48 -22.45 18.63
N PHE A 37 -7.75 -21.17 18.93
CA PHE A 37 -7.29 -20.51 20.15
C PHE A 37 -8.45 -20.36 21.14
N VAL A 38 -8.49 -21.22 22.14
CA VAL A 38 -9.48 -21.18 23.23
C VAL A 38 -8.79 -20.59 24.47
N GLN A 39 -9.16 -19.39 24.83
CA GLN A 39 -8.60 -18.63 25.95
C GLN A 39 -9.67 -17.73 26.56
N ASP A 40 -9.46 -17.29 27.81
CA ASP A 40 -10.38 -16.41 28.52
C ASP A 40 -10.63 -15.09 27.78
N ASN A 41 -11.76 -14.45 28.12
CA ASN A 41 -12.06 -13.12 27.62
C ASN A 41 -10.99 -12.12 28.09
N GLY A 42 -10.55 -11.28 27.15
CA GLY A 42 -9.47 -10.34 27.45
C GLY A 42 -8.07 -10.91 27.33
N TRP A 43 -7.86 -12.20 27.04
CA TRP A 43 -6.52 -12.77 26.81
C TRP A 43 -5.75 -12.06 25.66
N GLY A 44 -6.45 -11.64 24.61
CA GLY A 44 -5.84 -10.95 23.48
C GLY A 44 -6.04 -11.67 22.15
N LYS A 45 -7.02 -12.56 22.01
CA LYS A 45 -7.33 -13.27 20.75
C LYS A 45 -7.50 -12.32 19.57
N SER A 46 -8.32 -11.29 19.73
CA SER A 46 -8.53 -10.27 18.70
C SER A 46 -7.28 -9.40 18.45
N THR A 47 -6.44 -9.22 19.48
CA THR A 47 -5.16 -8.52 19.36
C THR A 47 -4.17 -9.34 18.54
N LEU A 48 -4.13 -10.69 18.74
CA LEU A 48 -3.31 -11.60 17.96
C LEU A 48 -3.73 -11.60 16.48
N ALA A 49 -5.03 -11.70 16.22
CA ALA A 49 -5.56 -11.64 14.86
C ALA A 49 -5.24 -10.30 14.18
N ALA A 50 -5.40 -9.18 14.91
CA ALA A 50 -5.01 -7.86 14.42
C ALA A 50 -3.50 -7.75 14.17
N PHE A 51 -2.65 -8.37 15.02
CA PHE A 51 -1.20 -8.42 14.81
C PHE A 51 -0.85 -9.08 13.49
N ILE A 52 -1.39 -10.28 13.21
CA ILE A 52 -1.13 -11.00 11.96
C ILE A 52 -1.55 -10.15 10.76
N ARG A 53 -2.73 -9.53 10.80
CA ARG A 53 -3.18 -8.63 9.73
C ARG A 53 -2.25 -7.44 9.53
N VAL A 54 -1.82 -6.80 10.62
CA VAL A 54 -0.92 -5.64 10.56
C VAL A 54 0.48 -6.04 10.07
N MET A 55 0.94 -7.24 10.40
CA MET A 55 2.20 -7.77 9.85
C MET A 55 2.13 -7.95 8.32
N LEU A 56 0.97 -8.24 7.77
CA LEU A 56 0.76 -8.43 6.34
C LEU A 56 0.52 -7.12 5.59
N TYR A 57 -0.33 -6.24 6.12
CA TYR A 57 -0.83 -5.05 5.41
C TYR A 57 -0.39 -3.71 6.01
N GLY A 58 0.14 -3.71 7.22
CA GLY A 58 0.38 -2.48 7.98
C GLY A 58 -0.89 -1.99 8.69
N PHE A 59 -0.81 -0.76 9.23
CA PHE A 59 -1.94 -0.14 9.93
C PHE A 59 -2.89 0.58 9.00
N ASP A 60 -4.19 0.48 9.30
CA ASP A 60 -5.26 1.24 8.67
C ASP A 60 -5.72 2.41 9.57
N GLY A 61 -6.35 3.43 8.98
CA GLY A 61 -6.98 4.53 9.73
C GLY A 61 -6.04 5.46 10.48
N GLU A 62 -4.77 5.53 10.12
CA GLU A 62 -3.74 6.34 10.81
C GLU A 62 -4.05 7.85 10.87
N THR A 63 -4.88 8.36 9.96
CA THR A 63 -5.28 9.77 9.92
C THR A 63 -6.35 10.13 10.95
N LYS A 64 -6.96 9.13 11.60
CA LYS A 64 -8.02 9.35 12.57
C LYS A 64 -7.45 9.89 13.88
N ARG A 65 -8.08 10.92 14.43
CA ARG A 65 -7.66 11.58 15.68
C ARG A 65 -8.00 10.78 16.92
N ASN A 66 -9.10 10.03 16.87
CA ASN A 66 -9.58 9.22 18.00
C ASN A 66 -8.65 8.02 18.20
N ASP A 67 -8.17 7.81 19.41
CA ASP A 67 -7.24 6.72 19.74
C ASP A 67 -7.87 5.33 19.57
N ILE A 68 -9.19 5.22 19.70
CA ILE A 68 -9.92 3.96 19.48
C ILE A 68 -9.98 3.61 17.98
N GLU A 69 -10.15 4.61 17.14
CA GLU A 69 -10.27 4.45 15.69
C GLU A 69 -8.90 4.42 14.98
N ASN A 70 -7.87 4.95 15.62
CA ASN A 70 -6.51 4.92 15.14
C ASN A 70 -5.83 3.64 15.64
N GLU A 71 -5.74 2.65 14.76
CA GLU A 71 -5.20 1.33 15.11
C GLU A 71 -3.77 1.39 15.66
N ARG A 72 -2.91 2.26 15.13
CA ARG A 72 -1.53 2.43 15.61
C ARG A 72 -1.49 2.86 17.07
N LYS A 73 -2.37 3.76 17.47
CA LYS A 73 -2.47 4.20 18.88
C LYS A 73 -3.12 3.13 19.75
N ARG A 74 -4.17 2.47 19.26
CA ARG A 74 -4.91 1.42 19.94
C ARG A 74 -4.04 0.22 20.31
N TYR A 75 -3.16 -0.19 19.39
CA TYR A 75 -2.29 -1.36 19.58
C TYR A 75 -0.86 -1.01 20.04
N ARG A 76 -0.63 0.21 20.49
CA ARG A 76 0.66 0.58 21.07
C ARG A 76 0.96 -0.31 22.28
N PRO A 77 2.19 -0.88 22.41
CA PRO A 77 2.54 -1.76 23.52
C PRO A 77 2.33 -1.12 24.87
N TRP A 78 1.62 -1.80 25.74
CA TRP A 78 1.37 -1.32 27.12
C TRP A 78 2.60 -1.44 28.00
N SER A 79 3.47 -2.42 27.67
CA SER A 79 4.72 -2.68 28.40
C SER A 79 5.86 -1.72 28.07
N GLY A 80 5.72 -0.90 27.02
CA GLY A 80 6.83 -0.11 26.48
C GLY A 80 7.87 -0.91 25.71
N ALA A 81 7.59 -2.20 25.42
CA ALA A 81 8.43 -3.03 24.56
C ALA A 81 8.53 -2.51 23.13
N ALA A 82 9.43 -3.06 22.33
CA ALA A 82 9.53 -2.75 20.90
C ALA A 82 8.18 -3.00 20.24
N TYR A 83 7.69 -2.02 19.45
CA TYR A 83 6.39 -2.12 18.81
C TYR A 83 6.53 -2.88 17.49
N GLY A 84 6.12 -4.12 17.46
CA GLY A 84 6.25 -4.98 16.28
C GLY A 84 6.50 -6.43 16.61
N GLY A 85 7.20 -7.11 15.71
CA GLY A 85 7.57 -8.51 15.84
C GLY A 85 7.89 -9.16 14.50
N GLU A 86 7.80 -10.47 14.46
CA GLU A 86 8.13 -11.30 13.31
C GLU A 86 6.98 -12.23 12.95
N LEU A 87 6.84 -12.53 11.66
CA LEU A 87 5.91 -13.55 11.15
C LEU A 87 6.65 -14.41 10.14
N VAL A 88 6.67 -15.73 10.38
CA VAL A 88 7.21 -16.72 9.45
C VAL A 88 6.05 -17.31 8.65
N PHE A 89 6.21 -17.39 7.34
CA PHE A 89 5.18 -17.89 6.43
C PHE A 89 5.80 -18.63 5.26
N GLU A 90 5.07 -19.61 4.71
CA GLU A 90 5.45 -20.30 3.50
C GLU A 90 4.81 -19.64 2.26
N SER A 91 5.60 -19.49 1.22
CA SER A 91 5.11 -19.08 -0.09
C SER A 91 5.86 -19.82 -1.19
N ARG A 92 5.11 -20.49 -2.08
CA ARG A 92 5.66 -21.26 -3.21
C ARG A 92 6.72 -22.29 -2.81
N GLY A 93 6.49 -22.95 -1.68
CA GLY A 93 7.39 -24.00 -1.16
C GLY A 93 8.68 -23.47 -0.54
N ARG A 94 8.74 -22.18 -0.19
CA ARG A 94 9.84 -21.54 0.53
C ARG A 94 9.33 -20.79 1.73
N ASN A 95 10.12 -20.77 2.79
CA ASN A 95 9.79 -20.07 4.01
C ASN A 95 10.46 -18.70 4.04
N TYR A 96 9.69 -17.70 4.43
CA TYR A 96 10.11 -16.33 4.57
C TYR A 96 9.75 -15.82 5.95
N ARG A 97 10.56 -14.91 6.47
CA ARG A 97 10.29 -14.21 7.72
C ARG A 97 10.19 -12.72 7.45
N VAL A 98 9.03 -12.14 7.75
CA VAL A 98 8.86 -10.70 7.78
C VAL A 98 9.07 -10.19 9.19
N GLN A 99 9.94 -9.21 9.33
CA GLN A 99 10.17 -8.46 10.57
C GLN A 99 9.65 -7.05 10.36
N ARG A 100 8.70 -6.63 11.21
CA ARG A 100 8.18 -5.26 11.20
C ARG A 100 8.35 -4.61 12.56
N THR A 101 8.88 -3.40 12.53
CA THR A 101 8.95 -2.52 13.70
C THR A 101 8.21 -1.24 13.39
N PHE A 102 7.29 -0.86 14.25
CA PHE A 102 6.41 0.28 14.06
C PHE A 102 6.89 1.46 14.90
N GLY A 103 6.97 2.63 14.26
CA GLY A 103 7.29 3.89 14.93
C GLY A 103 6.05 4.66 15.38
N ALA A 104 6.27 5.90 15.80
CA ALA A 104 5.19 6.82 16.13
C ALA A 104 4.39 7.24 14.88
N LYS A 105 5.04 7.27 13.72
CA LYS A 105 4.47 7.59 12.42
C LYS A 105 4.80 6.49 11.41
N LYS A 106 4.05 6.43 10.33
CA LYS A 106 4.28 5.48 9.23
C LYS A 106 5.68 5.62 8.60
N SER A 107 6.20 6.83 8.56
CA SER A 107 7.56 7.09 8.06
C SER A 107 8.67 6.42 8.86
N ASP A 108 8.39 6.09 10.11
CA ASP A 108 9.36 5.52 11.05
C ASP A 108 9.28 3.97 11.07
N ASP A 109 8.34 3.41 10.31
CA ASP A 109 8.15 1.96 10.23
C ASP A 109 9.29 1.33 9.44
N LYS A 110 9.70 0.16 9.88
CA LYS A 110 10.68 -0.67 9.20
C LYS A 110 10.05 -2.02 8.88
N CYS A 111 10.21 -2.46 7.65
CA CYS A 111 9.79 -3.76 7.18
C CYS A 111 10.99 -4.42 6.48
N VAL A 112 11.40 -5.57 6.97
CA VAL A 112 12.49 -6.35 6.36
C VAL A 112 12.00 -7.77 6.19
N ILE A 113 12.27 -8.35 5.03
CA ILE A 113 11.87 -9.71 4.71
C ILE A 113 13.12 -10.55 4.44
N TYR A 114 13.20 -11.67 5.12
CA TYR A 114 14.31 -12.62 5.03
C TYR A 114 13.83 -13.91 4.38
N ASP A 115 14.68 -14.51 3.57
CA ASP A 115 14.55 -15.91 3.19
C ASP A 115 15.05 -16.76 4.36
N GLU A 116 14.19 -17.60 4.92
CA GLU A 116 14.50 -18.38 6.14
C GLU A 116 15.59 -19.42 5.92
N ALA A 117 15.77 -19.90 4.70
CA ALA A 117 16.81 -20.89 4.39
C ALA A 117 18.21 -20.25 4.31
N THR A 118 18.31 -19.04 3.83
CA THR A 118 19.59 -18.34 3.63
C THR A 118 19.86 -17.28 4.69
N HIS A 119 18.85 -16.91 5.49
CA HIS A 119 18.86 -15.79 6.43
C HIS A 119 19.26 -14.43 5.79
N ALA A 120 19.15 -14.36 4.47
CA ALA A 120 19.47 -13.16 3.73
C ALA A 120 18.21 -12.31 3.49
N VAL A 121 18.39 -10.99 3.45
CA VAL A 121 17.29 -10.08 3.07
C VAL A 121 16.92 -10.35 1.62
N THR A 122 15.63 -10.54 1.36
CA THR A 122 15.10 -10.78 0.03
C THR A 122 14.34 -9.56 -0.49
N GLY A 123 14.45 -9.31 -1.80
CA GLY A 123 13.67 -8.30 -2.51
C GLY A 123 12.47 -8.88 -3.27
N ILE A 124 12.11 -10.16 -3.02
CA ILE A 124 10.99 -10.82 -3.71
C ILE A 124 9.66 -10.19 -3.32
N PHE A 125 9.55 -9.76 -2.07
CA PHE A 125 8.36 -9.10 -1.53
C PHE A 125 8.69 -7.67 -1.11
N THR A 126 7.68 -6.80 -1.16
CA THR A 126 7.76 -5.42 -0.71
C THR A 126 7.08 -5.24 0.66
N ASP A 127 6.94 -3.99 1.11
CA ASP A 127 6.15 -3.63 2.29
C ASP A 127 4.65 -3.94 2.16
N LYS A 128 4.17 -4.20 0.93
CA LYS A 128 2.80 -4.61 0.62
C LYS A 128 2.61 -6.13 0.59
N LEU A 129 3.21 -6.81 1.53
CA LEU A 129 3.26 -8.27 1.60
C LEU A 129 1.89 -8.94 1.44
N GLY A 130 0.85 -8.43 2.10
CA GLY A 130 -0.49 -8.99 2.04
C GLY A 130 -1.11 -8.91 0.64
N GLU A 131 -0.90 -7.79 -0.08
CA GLU A 131 -1.39 -7.64 -1.46
C GLU A 131 -0.68 -8.63 -2.40
N GLU A 132 0.61 -8.86 -2.19
CA GLU A 132 1.40 -9.77 -3.02
C GLU A 132 1.10 -11.25 -2.76
N LEU A 133 0.82 -11.62 -1.50
CA LEU A 133 0.49 -13.00 -1.12
C LEU A 133 -0.95 -13.38 -1.50
N PHE A 134 -1.92 -12.54 -1.19
CA PHE A 134 -3.34 -12.85 -1.34
C PHE A 134 -3.98 -12.20 -2.57
N HIS A 135 -3.26 -11.32 -3.26
CA HIS A 135 -3.74 -10.58 -4.43
C HIS A 135 -5.01 -9.76 -4.16
N VAL A 136 -5.23 -9.34 -2.91
CA VAL A 136 -6.32 -8.48 -2.47
C VAL A 136 -5.77 -7.33 -1.63
N ASP A 137 -6.39 -6.16 -1.69
CA ASP A 137 -6.06 -5.02 -0.85
C ASP A 137 -6.50 -5.23 0.61
N SER A 138 -5.99 -4.41 1.53
CA SER A 138 -6.27 -4.51 2.97
C SER A 138 -7.77 -4.50 3.29
N VAL A 139 -8.54 -3.63 2.61
CA VAL A 139 -9.99 -3.50 2.83
C VAL A 139 -10.73 -4.75 2.39
N SER A 140 -10.36 -5.29 1.23
CA SER A 140 -10.94 -6.54 0.71
C SER A 140 -10.57 -7.75 1.57
N PHE A 141 -9.32 -7.81 2.07
CA PHE A 141 -8.88 -8.84 2.99
C PHE A 141 -9.69 -8.84 4.30
N VAL A 142 -9.85 -7.67 4.92
CA VAL A 142 -10.64 -7.53 6.17
C VAL A 142 -12.09 -7.96 5.97
N ARG A 143 -12.66 -7.74 4.79
CA ARG A 143 -14.07 -8.09 4.53
C ARG A 143 -14.31 -9.52 4.05
N SER A 144 -13.29 -10.20 3.55
CA SER A 144 -13.42 -11.55 2.97
C SER A 144 -12.72 -12.65 3.75
N MET A 145 -11.58 -12.35 4.36
CA MET A 145 -10.71 -13.33 5.01
C MET A 145 -10.56 -13.09 6.52
N TYR A 146 -10.70 -11.84 6.97
CA TYR A 146 -10.61 -11.47 8.38
C TYR A 146 -12.01 -11.18 8.93
N ILE A 147 -12.60 -12.15 9.63
CA ILE A 147 -13.93 -12.00 10.19
C ILE A 147 -13.79 -11.61 11.66
N GLY A 148 -14.04 -10.34 11.98
CA GLY A 148 -14.12 -9.85 13.34
C GLY A 148 -15.42 -10.24 14.03
N GLN A 149 -15.47 -10.07 15.34
CA GLN A 149 -16.63 -10.44 16.16
C GLN A 149 -17.92 -9.71 15.74
N ASP A 150 -17.80 -8.49 15.23
CA ASP A 150 -18.94 -7.64 14.84
C ASP A 150 -19.11 -7.51 13.32
N ASP A 151 -18.25 -8.16 12.53
CA ASP A 151 -18.15 -7.96 11.07
C ASP A 151 -18.90 -9.00 10.24
N CYS A 152 -19.99 -9.56 10.73
CA CYS A 152 -20.85 -10.45 9.91
C CYS A 152 -21.58 -9.74 8.76
N ARG A 153 -21.21 -8.51 8.41
CA ARG A 153 -21.82 -7.75 7.31
C ARG A 153 -21.01 -7.93 6.03
N THR A 154 -21.52 -8.72 5.12
CA THR A 154 -20.97 -8.91 3.77
C THR A 154 -21.36 -7.73 2.87
N TRP A 155 -20.54 -6.69 2.85
CA TRP A 155 -20.63 -5.65 1.82
C TRP A 155 -19.54 -5.92 0.80
N ALA A 156 -19.91 -6.05 -0.48
CA ALA A 156 -18.92 -6.14 -1.55
C ALA A 156 -18.08 -4.85 -1.59
N THR A 157 -16.75 -5.00 -1.65
CA THR A 157 -15.85 -3.87 -1.95
C THR A 157 -15.68 -3.76 -3.45
N ASP A 158 -15.28 -2.57 -3.93
CA ASP A 158 -14.97 -2.38 -5.34
C ASP A 158 -13.90 -3.37 -5.82
N GLY A 159 -12.91 -3.68 -4.97
CA GLY A 159 -11.87 -4.68 -5.27
C GLY A 159 -12.39 -6.12 -5.33
N ILE A 160 -13.33 -6.50 -4.47
CA ILE A 160 -14.00 -7.83 -4.52
C ILE A 160 -14.95 -7.89 -5.71
N SER A 161 -15.74 -6.84 -5.92
CA SER A 161 -16.67 -6.76 -7.07
C SER A 161 -15.91 -6.80 -8.40
N ALA A 162 -14.78 -6.12 -8.50
CA ALA A 162 -13.89 -6.18 -9.65
C ALA A 162 -13.34 -7.59 -9.88
N LYS A 163 -12.91 -8.30 -8.83
CA LYS A 163 -12.40 -9.67 -8.96
C LYS A 163 -13.47 -10.71 -9.22
N LEU A 164 -14.67 -10.58 -8.63
CA LEU A 164 -15.80 -11.44 -8.93
C LEU A 164 -16.34 -11.23 -10.35
N GLY A 165 -16.34 -9.98 -10.82
CA GLY A 165 -16.65 -9.67 -12.22
C GLY A 165 -15.64 -10.32 -13.18
N ASN A 166 -14.37 -10.40 -12.81
CA ASN A 166 -13.31 -11.04 -13.60
C ASN A 166 -13.41 -12.57 -13.66
N ILE A 167 -14.01 -13.20 -12.67
CA ILE A 167 -14.24 -14.67 -12.69
C ILE A 167 -15.35 -15.02 -13.69
N ALA A 168 -16.29 -14.11 -13.94
CA ALA A 168 -17.36 -14.28 -14.89
C ALA A 168 -16.94 -13.96 -16.35
N ASP A 169 -16.03 -13.00 -16.54
CA ASP A 169 -15.46 -12.64 -17.84
C ASP A 169 -13.92 -12.77 -17.75
N SER A 170 -13.36 -13.70 -18.48
CA SER A 170 -11.94 -14.04 -18.59
C SER A 170 -10.94 -13.02 -17.97
N THR A 171 -10.10 -13.54 -17.13
CA THR A 171 -9.18 -12.98 -16.12
C THR A 171 -8.33 -11.74 -16.50
N ASP A 172 -8.33 -11.29 -17.75
CA ASP A 172 -7.46 -10.21 -18.23
C ASP A 172 -8.16 -8.85 -18.42
N ASP A 173 -9.49 -8.81 -18.55
CA ASP A 173 -10.18 -7.61 -19.06
C ASP A 173 -10.32 -6.46 -18.04
N ILE A 174 -10.40 -6.71 -16.76
CA ILE A 174 -10.58 -5.61 -15.77
C ILE A 174 -9.27 -4.99 -15.32
N SER A 175 -8.19 -5.75 -15.20
CA SER A 175 -6.87 -5.14 -15.01
C SER A 175 -6.50 -4.29 -16.22
N ASN A 176 -6.90 -4.72 -17.41
CA ASN A 176 -6.78 -3.96 -18.65
C ASN A 176 -7.69 -2.72 -18.66
N TYR A 177 -8.93 -2.80 -18.12
CA TYR A 177 -9.84 -1.66 -18.01
C TYR A 177 -9.31 -0.57 -17.04
N GLU A 178 -8.90 -0.93 -15.82
CA GLU A 178 -8.36 0.05 -14.89
C GLU A 178 -7.02 0.63 -15.37
N ASN A 179 -6.16 -0.17 -15.97
CA ASN A 179 -4.94 0.31 -16.62
C ASN A 179 -5.27 1.26 -17.79
N ALA A 180 -6.20 0.90 -18.65
CA ALA A 180 -6.65 1.74 -19.76
C ALA A 180 -7.27 3.04 -19.24
N ARG A 181 -8.12 2.97 -18.23
CA ARG A 181 -8.73 4.12 -17.57
C ARG A 181 -7.68 5.04 -16.96
N GLN A 182 -6.67 4.49 -16.29
CA GLN A 182 -5.58 5.26 -15.70
C GLN A 182 -4.70 5.92 -16.78
N ILE A 183 -4.40 5.20 -17.86
CA ILE A 183 -3.68 5.73 -19.02
C ILE A 183 -4.47 6.88 -19.65
N LEU A 184 -5.76 6.69 -19.90
CA LEU A 184 -6.63 7.75 -20.44
C LEU A 184 -6.69 8.96 -19.51
N LYS A 185 -6.81 8.76 -18.22
CA LYS A 185 -6.82 9.83 -17.22
C LYS A 185 -5.49 10.61 -17.20
N ASN A 186 -4.38 9.92 -17.34
CA ASN A 186 -3.06 10.53 -17.46
C ASN A 186 -2.91 11.33 -18.77
N VAL A 187 -3.41 10.81 -19.89
CA VAL A 187 -3.41 11.52 -21.19
C VAL A 187 -4.29 12.76 -21.11
N ILE A 188 -5.51 12.66 -20.57
CA ILE A 188 -6.42 13.80 -20.39
C ILE A 188 -5.78 14.87 -19.50
N ASN A 189 -5.15 14.48 -18.39
CA ASN A 189 -4.47 15.42 -17.50
C ASN A 189 -3.27 16.08 -18.20
N ARG A 190 -2.51 15.33 -19.00
CA ARG A 190 -1.36 15.81 -19.75
C ARG A 190 -1.76 16.79 -20.86
N GLN A 191 -2.90 16.57 -21.49
CA GLN A 191 -3.43 17.43 -22.56
C GLN A 191 -4.43 18.49 -22.07
N SER A 192 -4.63 18.62 -20.75
CA SER A 192 -5.60 19.57 -20.20
C SER A 192 -5.25 21.01 -20.58
N PRO A 193 -6.18 21.77 -21.18
CA PRO A 193 -5.97 23.20 -21.50
C PRO A 193 -6.09 24.10 -20.28
N THR A 194 -6.63 23.60 -19.16
CA THR A 194 -6.91 24.38 -17.94
C THR A 194 -5.93 24.13 -16.82
N LYS A 195 -5.23 22.99 -16.81
CA LYS A 195 -4.25 22.66 -15.77
C LYS A 195 -2.88 23.20 -16.13
N ARG A 196 -2.22 23.93 -15.23
CA ARG A 196 -0.86 24.49 -15.41
C ARG A 196 0.19 23.42 -15.80
N THR A 197 -0.02 22.19 -15.40
CA THR A 197 0.84 21.04 -15.76
C THR A 197 0.50 20.44 -17.13
N GLY A 198 -0.61 20.84 -17.75
CA GLY A 198 -1.04 20.37 -19.04
C GLY A 198 -0.18 20.92 -20.18
N GLU A 199 0.13 20.09 -21.16
CA GLU A 199 0.96 20.47 -22.31
C GLU A 199 0.28 21.56 -23.15
N LEU A 200 -1.03 21.44 -23.38
CA LEU A 200 -1.81 22.46 -24.11
C LEU A 200 -1.85 23.80 -23.37
N TYR A 201 -1.93 23.78 -22.04
CA TYR A 201 -1.86 25.02 -21.24
C TYR A 201 -0.50 25.70 -21.41
N ARG A 202 0.60 24.97 -21.32
CA ARG A 202 1.95 25.50 -21.50
C ARG A 202 2.15 26.09 -22.89
N ARG A 203 1.76 25.33 -23.93
CA ARG A 203 1.88 25.83 -25.34
C ARG A 203 1.03 27.06 -25.59
N LYS A 204 -0.18 27.12 -25.02
CA LYS A 204 -1.02 28.30 -25.11
C LYS A 204 -0.37 29.50 -24.42
N TYR A 205 0.21 29.33 -23.25
CA TYR A 205 0.90 30.40 -22.53
C TYR A 205 2.14 30.89 -23.29
N GLU A 206 2.93 29.98 -23.87
CA GLU A 206 4.06 30.32 -24.72
C GLU A 206 3.63 31.09 -25.98
N LEU A 207 2.54 30.67 -26.61
CA LEU A 207 1.99 31.29 -27.80
C LEU A 207 1.44 32.70 -27.49
N ASP A 208 0.76 32.87 -26.37
CA ASP A 208 0.28 34.19 -25.93
C ASP A 208 1.46 35.12 -25.62
N GLY A 209 2.55 34.62 -25.00
CA GLY A 209 3.77 35.38 -24.80
C GLY A 209 4.46 35.78 -26.11
N MET A 210 4.55 34.91 -27.09
CA MET A 210 5.08 35.25 -28.40
C MET A 210 4.22 36.24 -29.15
N ARG A 211 2.91 36.16 -29.02
CA ARG A 211 1.97 37.15 -29.60
C ARG A 211 2.15 38.55 -29.01
N GLU A 212 2.42 38.64 -27.72
CA GLU A 212 2.71 39.89 -27.05
C GLU A 212 4.02 40.52 -27.55
N GLN A 213 5.08 39.70 -27.69
CA GLN A 213 6.35 40.14 -28.26
C GLN A 213 6.20 40.65 -29.70
N VAL A 214 5.40 39.97 -30.53
CA VAL A 214 5.11 40.45 -31.90
C VAL A 214 4.41 41.77 -31.88
N ARG A 215 3.42 41.98 -31.00
CA ARG A 215 2.72 43.26 -30.87
C ARG A 215 3.66 44.40 -30.44
N GLU A 216 4.58 44.12 -29.49
CA GLU A 216 5.57 45.11 -29.06
C GLU A 216 6.52 45.47 -30.21
N LEU A 217 6.98 44.49 -30.99
CA LEU A 217 7.84 44.71 -32.17
C LEU A 217 7.10 45.50 -33.27
N ASP A 218 5.84 45.17 -33.53
CA ASP A 218 5.01 45.92 -34.49
C ASP A 218 4.79 47.36 -34.02
N GLY A 219 4.60 47.60 -32.73
CA GLY A 219 4.50 48.93 -32.13
C GLY A 219 5.79 49.74 -32.30
N ILE A 220 6.96 49.13 -32.11
CA ILE A 220 8.26 49.77 -32.32
C ILE A 220 8.49 50.07 -33.81
N CYS A 221 8.11 49.13 -34.70
CA CYS A 221 8.24 49.35 -36.14
C CYS A 221 7.40 50.53 -36.64
N LEU A 222 6.18 50.69 -36.11
CA LEU A 222 5.29 51.82 -36.43
C LEU A 222 5.85 53.15 -35.94
N LEU A 223 6.49 53.19 -34.77
CA LEU A 223 7.15 54.39 -34.25
C LEU A 223 8.34 54.79 -35.12
N TYR A 224 9.18 53.83 -35.54
CA TYR A 224 10.33 54.09 -36.43
C TYR A 224 9.92 54.61 -37.82
N THR A 225 8.80 54.10 -38.36
CA THR A 225 8.30 54.60 -39.67
C THR A 225 7.64 55.95 -39.56
N SER A 226 7.07 56.30 -38.40
CA SER A 226 6.51 57.63 -38.14
C SER A 226 7.61 58.69 -38.00
N ASP A 227 8.66 58.41 -37.20
CA ASP A 227 9.81 59.32 -37.03
C ASP A 227 10.56 59.56 -38.34
N ALA A 228 10.72 58.54 -39.18
CA ALA A 228 11.37 58.68 -40.50
C ALA A 228 10.54 59.50 -41.50
N ALA A 229 9.23 59.61 -41.29
CA ALA A 229 8.36 60.47 -42.13
C ALA A 229 8.38 61.94 -41.70
N ASP A 230 8.60 62.21 -40.41
CA ASP A 230 8.70 63.58 -39.89
C ASP A 230 10.05 64.23 -40.20
N ASP A 231 11.14 63.46 -40.37
CA ASP A 231 12.46 64.02 -40.79
C ASP A 231 12.57 64.31 -42.27
N LEU A 232 11.52 64.08 -43.06
CA LEU A 232 11.49 64.36 -44.52
C LEU A 232 10.65 65.61 -44.89
N ILE A 233 10.18 66.37 -43.92
CA ILE A 233 9.46 67.61 -44.09
C ILE A 233 10.28 68.77 -43.45
#